data_d377aae34e1183608bf26c615922ea80
#
_entry.id   d377aae34e1183608bf26c615922ea80
#
_cell.length_a   1.000
_cell.length_b   1.000
_cell.length_c   1.000
_cell.angle_alpha   90.00
_cell.angle_beta   90.00
_cell.angle_gamma   90.00
#
_symmetry.space_group_name_H-M   'P 1'
#
loop_
_entity.id
_entity.type
_entity.pdbx_description
1 polymer ?
#
loop_
_entity_poly.entity_id
_entity_poly.type
_entity_poly.pdbx_seq_one_letter_code
_entity_poly.pdbx_strand_id
1 'polypeptide(L)'
;NQLLHPEDSVQISPFEQLAISTPNDSFDHVVGNVPFGGRDNTRNIDKPYAEETDMGSYFMLRMLDKIKPGGFMCVIVPPSIVSGSNMKRLRLRLSRKAEFLGAHRLPTGTFDANGTSTVVDVVLMRKHPAEMAEKIPLVDEGTLESANVLWPTFISGKWFEKDGRRF
;
A
#
# COMPACT_ATOMS: atom_id res chain seq x y z
N ASN A 1 -10.14 6.18 21.36
CA ASN A 1 -10.98 6.53 20.20
C ASN A 1 -12.47 6.40 20.52
N GLN A 2 -12.92 5.34 21.22
CA GLN A 2 -14.34 5.19 21.63
C GLN A 2 -14.84 6.33 22.54
N LEU A 3 -13.95 7.03 23.24
CA LEU A 3 -14.32 8.21 24.04
C LEU A 3 -14.66 9.43 23.18
N LEU A 4 -14.11 9.51 21.97
CA LEU A 4 -14.34 10.61 21.02
C LEU A 4 -15.47 10.29 20.04
N HIS A 5 -15.62 9.01 19.69
CA HIS A 5 -16.58 8.49 18.73
C HIS A 5 -17.20 7.19 19.29
N PRO A 6 -18.26 7.30 20.12
CA PRO A 6 -18.88 6.14 20.77
C PRO A 6 -19.48 5.13 19.78
N GLU A 7 -19.81 5.56 18.57
CA GLU A 7 -20.35 4.73 17.48
C GLU A 7 -19.27 3.90 16.78
N ASP A 8 -17.96 4.21 16.98
CA ASP A 8 -16.87 3.48 16.35
C ASP A 8 -16.69 2.11 16.98
N SER A 9 -16.43 1.11 16.17
CA SER A 9 -15.98 -0.21 16.63
C SER A 9 -14.46 -0.26 16.69
N VAL A 10 -13.91 -0.66 17.84
CA VAL A 10 -12.47 -0.89 18.01
C VAL A 10 -12.21 -2.38 18.13
N GLN A 11 -11.47 -2.93 17.18
CA GLN A 11 -11.01 -4.31 17.21
C GLN A 11 -9.52 -4.37 17.49
N ILE A 12 -9.12 -5.08 18.53
CA ILE A 12 -7.72 -5.33 18.88
C ILE A 12 -7.37 -6.75 18.47
N SER A 13 -6.66 -6.90 17.36
CA SER A 13 -6.19 -8.20 16.88
C SER A 13 -4.94 -8.01 16.00
N PRO A 14 -4.07 -9.04 15.86
CA PRO A 14 -3.05 -9.02 14.82
C PRO A 14 -3.68 -8.81 13.44
N PHE A 15 -3.02 -8.00 12.61
CA PHE A 15 -3.55 -7.67 11.27
C PHE A 15 -3.77 -8.91 10.41
N GLU A 16 -2.92 -9.93 10.52
CA GLU A 16 -3.07 -11.19 9.81
C GLU A 16 -4.38 -11.90 10.14
N GLN A 17 -4.79 -11.91 11.41
CA GLN A 17 -6.06 -12.49 11.82
C GLN A 17 -7.23 -11.68 11.27
N LEU A 18 -7.16 -10.36 11.36
CA LEU A 18 -8.16 -9.48 10.75
C LEU A 18 -8.24 -9.72 9.23
N ALA A 19 -7.09 -9.82 8.57
CA ALA A 19 -7.01 -10.01 7.12
C ALA A 19 -7.62 -11.32 6.63
N ILE A 20 -7.55 -12.41 7.42
CA ILE A 20 -8.18 -13.69 7.05
C ILE A 20 -9.63 -13.80 7.49
N SER A 21 -10.03 -13.20 8.60
CA SER A 21 -11.39 -13.27 9.13
C SER A 21 -12.36 -12.30 8.44
N THR A 22 -11.85 -11.19 7.92
CA THR A 22 -12.67 -10.21 7.20
C THR A 22 -12.76 -10.58 5.73
N PRO A 23 -13.94 -10.66 5.12
CA PRO A 23 -14.08 -10.87 3.68
C PRO A 23 -13.36 -9.80 2.87
N ASN A 24 -13.00 -10.10 1.62
CA ASN A 24 -12.57 -9.07 0.69
C ASN A 24 -13.73 -8.12 0.38
N ASP A 25 -13.41 -6.91 -0.09
CA ASP A 25 -14.40 -5.90 -0.47
C ASP A 25 -15.35 -5.48 0.67
N SER A 26 -14.85 -5.48 1.93
CA SER A 26 -15.65 -5.17 3.12
C SER A 26 -15.69 -3.68 3.46
N PHE A 27 -14.63 -2.93 3.13
CA PHE A 27 -14.49 -1.53 3.55
C PHE A 27 -14.57 -0.58 2.36
N ASP A 28 -15.19 0.57 2.58
CA ASP A 28 -15.24 1.63 1.57
C ASP A 28 -13.86 2.29 1.39
N HIS A 29 -13.16 2.52 2.49
CA HIS A 29 -11.83 3.15 2.51
C HIS A 29 -10.97 2.53 3.61
N VAL A 30 -9.65 2.61 3.43
CA VAL A 30 -8.67 2.23 4.46
C VAL A 30 -7.67 3.36 4.62
N VAL A 31 -7.46 3.77 5.88
CA VAL A 31 -6.43 4.76 6.26
C VAL A 31 -5.56 4.13 7.34
N GLY A 32 -4.25 4.30 7.25
CA GLY A 32 -3.37 3.70 8.24
C GLY A 32 -1.91 4.11 8.13
N ASN A 33 -1.17 3.74 9.18
CA ASN A 33 0.28 3.76 9.19
C ASN A 33 0.76 2.31 9.09
N VAL A 34 1.43 1.99 7.99
CA VAL A 34 1.89 0.63 7.70
C VAL A 34 3.14 0.35 8.53
N PRO A 35 3.21 -0.79 9.25
CA PRO A 35 4.40 -1.13 10.01
C PRO A 35 5.60 -1.39 9.09
N PHE A 36 6.80 -1.05 9.59
CA PHE A 36 8.06 -1.19 8.86
C PHE A 36 8.78 -2.46 9.30
N GLY A 37 9.58 -3.04 8.41
CA GLY A 37 10.46 -4.17 8.71
C GLY A 37 10.04 -5.49 8.09
N GLY A 38 10.71 -6.55 8.52
CA GLY A 38 10.50 -7.92 8.04
C GLY A 38 9.27 -8.57 8.66
N ARG A 39 8.68 -9.50 7.91
CA ARG A 39 7.54 -10.31 8.32
C ARG A 39 7.99 -11.77 8.46
N ASP A 40 8.41 -12.18 9.65
CA ASP A 40 9.01 -13.51 9.84
C ASP A 40 8.04 -14.57 10.35
N ASN A 41 7.42 -14.36 11.50
CA ASN A 41 6.71 -15.43 12.22
C ASN A 41 5.22 -15.60 11.84
N THR A 42 4.64 -14.63 11.16
CA THR A 42 3.19 -14.60 10.84
C THR A 42 2.87 -14.96 9.40
N ARG A 43 3.89 -15.23 8.57
CA ARG A 43 3.71 -15.51 7.14
C ARG A 43 2.78 -16.70 6.85
N ASN A 44 2.86 -17.72 7.68
CA ASN A 44 2.08 -18.95 7.50
C ASN A 44 0.61 -18.80 7.89
N ILE A 45 0.24 -17.72 8.59
CA ILE A 45 -1.16 -17.45 8.99
C ILE A 45 -1.98 -17.09 7.74
N ASP A 46 -1.46 -16.22 6.88
CA ASP A 46 -2.11 -15.81 5.64
C ASP A 46 -1.42 -16.45 4.43
N LYS A 47 -1.80 -17.70 4.14
CA LYS A 47 -1.18 -18.53 3.11
C LYS A 47 -1.07 -17.88 1.72
N PRO A 48 -2.09 -17.18 1.18
CA PRO A 48 -2.00 -16.51 -0.10
C PRO A 48 -0.90 -15.45 -0.19
N TYR A 49 -0.42 -14.97 0.96
CA TYR A 49 0.63 -13.95 1.09
C TYR A 49 1.84 -14.43 1.88
N ALA A 50 2.05 -15.74 1.98
CA ALA A 50 3.17 -16.32 2.73
C ALA A 50 4.55 -15.93 2.17
N GLU A 51 4.64 -15.61 0.89
CA GLU A 51 5.88 -15.18 0.23
C GLU A 51 6.23 -13.70 0.50
N GLU A 52 5.30 -12.91 1.03
CA GLU A 52 5.58 -11.51 1.37
C GLU A 52 6.43 -11.45 2.64
N THR A 53 7.69 -11.10 2.47
CA THR A 53 8.67 -11.01 3.56
C THR A 53 8.77 -9.61 4.16
N ASP A 54 8.30 -8.59 3.44
CA ASP A 54 8.26 -7.21 3.90
C ASP A 54 6.86 -6.88 4.45
N MET A 55 6.83 -6.30 5.66
CA MET A 55 5.59 -5.99 6.35
C MET A 55 4.77 -4.94 5.59
N GLY A 56 5.42 -3.91 5.07
CA GLY A 56 4.77 -2.86 4.28
C GLY A 56 4.10 -3.40 3.03
N SER A 57 4.81 -4.27 2.31
CA SER A 57 4.29 -4.93 1.11
C SER A 57 3.04 -5.75 1.42
N TYR A 58 3.11 -6.56 2.45
CA TYR A 58 1.99 -7.39 2.89
C TYR A 58 0.77 -6.56 3.26
N PHE A 59 0.94 -5.55 4.13
CA PHE A 59 -0.15 -4.70 4.58
C PHE A 59 -0.84 -3.98 3.41
N MET A 60 -0.08 -3.32 2.53
CA MET A 60 -0.66 -2.60 1.40
C MET A 60 -1.46 -3.51 0.47
N LEU A 61 -0.93 -4.68 0.14
CA LEU A 61 -1.61 -5.65 -0.73
C LEU A 61 -2.89 -6.17 -0.09
N ARG A 62 -2.86 -6.50 1.20
CA ARG A 62 -4.04 -7.02 1.91
C ARG A 62 -5.08 -5.93 2.19
N MET A 63 -4.66 -4.72 2.49
CA MET A 63 -5.58 -3.58 2.62
C MET A 63 -6.38 -3.37 1.31
N LEU A 64 -5.70 -3.43 0.15
CA LEU A 64 -6.38 -3.33 -1.14
C LEU A 64 -7.37 -4.47 -1.39
N ASP A 65 -7.10 -5.69 -0.91
CA ASP A 65 -8.08 -6.77 -1.01
C ASP A 65 -9.35 -6.47 -0.19
N LYS A 66 -9.20 -5.79 0.95
CA LYS A 66 -10.32 -5.50 1.86
C LYS A 66 -11.16 -4.29 1.45
N ILE A 67 -10.63 -3.44 0.58
CA ILE A 67 -11.35 -2.28 0.06
C ILE A 67 -12.28 -2.71 -1.06
N LYS A 68 -13.50 -2.17 -1.10
CA LYS A 68 -14.45 -2.34 -2.21
C LYS A 68 -13.90 -1.74 -3.51
N PRO A 69 -14.27 -2.27 -4.69
CA PRO A 69 -13.94 -1.64 -5.97
C PRO A 69 -14.30 -0.14 -5.98
N GLY A 70 -13.37 0.71 -6.43
CA GLY A 70 -13.52 2.16 -6.44
C GLY A 70 -13.19 2.87 -5.12
N GLY A 71 -13.01 2.12 -4.02
CA GLY A 71 -12.65 2.69 -2.72
C GLY A 71 -11.18 3.11 -2.63
N PHE A 72 -10.83 3.86 -1.58
CA PHE A 72 -9.52 4.49 -1.43
C PHE A 72 -8.69 3.87 -0.32
N MET A 73 -7.38 3.83 -0.56
CA MET A 73 -6.35 3.57 0.44
C MET A 73 -5.48 4.81 0.60
N CYS A 74 -5.33 5.31 1.83
CA CYS A 74 -4.41 6.38 2.19
C CYS A 74 -3.50 5.89 3.32
N VAL A 75 -2.22 5.71 3.04
CA VAL A 75 -1.30 5.07 3.99
C VAL A 75 0.02 5.81 4.10
N ILE A 76 0.56 5.81 5.32
CA ILE A 76 1.94 6.25 5.61
C ILE A 76 2.85 5.04 5.44
N VAL A 77 3.90 5.21 4.65
CA VAL A 77 4.84 4.14 4.28
C VAL A 77 6.29 4.62 4.34
N PRO A 78 7.28 3.72 4.47
CA PRO A 78 8.67 4.10 4.31
C PRO A 78 8.97 4.56 2.87
N PRO A 79 9.96 5.45 2.67
CA PRO A 79 10.31 5.99 1.35
C PRO A 79 10.68 4.93 0.31
N SER A 80 11.18 3.78 0.76
CA SER A 80 11.51 2.65 -0.11
C SER A 80 10.33 2.14 -0.92
N ILE A 81 9.11 2.22 -0.39
CA ILE A 81 7.89 1.79 -1.10
C ILE A 81 7.73 2.61 -2.39
N VAL A 82 7.92 3.92 -2.33
CA VAL A 82 7.73 4.80 -3.49
C VAL A 82 8.97 4.87 -4.37
N SER A 83 10.18 4.92 -3.79
CA SER A 83 11.42 5.23 -4.50
C SER A 83 12.47 4.11 -4.49
N GLY A 84 12.32 3.08 -3.65
CA GLY A 84 13.31 2.00 -3.55
C GLY A 84 13.34 1.11 -4.80
N SER A 85 14.54 0.82 -5.33
CA SER A 85 14.70 -0.06 -6.49
C SER A 85 14.24 -1.49 -6.23
N ASN A 86 14.45 -1.99 -5.01
CA ASN A 86 14.03 -3.31 -4.55
C ASN A 86 12.50 -3.48 -4.41
N MET A 87 11.74 -2.38 -4.42
CA MET A 87 10.26 -2.40 -4.29
C MET A 87 9.52 -2.34 -5.64
N LYS A 88 10.22 -2.46 -6.77
CA LYS A 88 9.61 -2.45 -8.10
C LYS A 88 8.53 -3.54 -8.25
N ARG A 89 8.81 -4.76 -7.77
CA ARG A 89 7.85 -5.89 -7.80
C ARG A 89 6.57 -5.57 -7.01
N LEU A 90 6.71 -4.96 -5.83
CA LEU A 90 5.56 -4.53 -5.05
C LEU A 90 4.72 -3.50 -5.81
N ARG A 91 5.36 -2.43 -6.32
CA ARG A 91 4.66 -1.37 -7.06
C ARG A 91 3.91 -1.91 -8.28
N LEU A 92 4.49 -2.88 -8.98
CA LEU A 92 3.84 -3.58 -10.07
C LEU A 92 2.59 -4.34 -9.61
N ARG A 93 2.67 -5.04 -8.48
CA ARG A 93 1.52 -5.76 -7.91
C ARG A 93 0.43 -4.80 -7.42
N LEU A 94 0.81 -3.69 -6.81
CA LEU A 94 -0.12 -2.64 -6.39
C LEU A 94 -0.86 -2.05 -7.59
N SER A 95 -0.14 -1.75 -8.70
CA SER A 95 -0.75 -1.19 -9.91
C SER A 95 -1.77 -2.11 -10.58
N ARG A 96 -1.68 -3.42 -10.34
CA ARG A 96 -2.69 -4.38 -10.81
C ARG A 96 -3.98 -4.34 -10.00
N LYS A 97 -3.90 -3.91 -8.74
CA LYS A 97 -5.05 -3.86 -7.82
C LYS A 97 -5.67 -2.47 -7.75
N ALA A 98 -4.88 -1.43 -7.95
CA ALA A 98 -5.31 -0.07 -7.69
C ALA A 98 -4.62 0.95 -8.60
N GLU A 99 -5.32 2.03 -8.84
CA GLU A 99 -4.80 3.25 -9.43
C GLU A 99 -3.95 3.99 -8.39
N PHE A 100 -2.73 4.35 -8.77
CA PHE A 100 -1.89 5.22 -7.96
C PHE A 100 -2.28 6.68 -8.21
N LEU A 101 -2.81 7.36 -7.22
CA LEU A 101 -3.27 8.75 -7.33
C LEU A 101 -2.16 9.74 -6.99
N GLY A 102 -1.18 9.32 -6.19
CA GLY A 102 -0.04 10.15 -5.85
C GLY A 102 0.63 9.72 -4.56
N ALA A 103 1.80 10.30 -4.33
CA ALA A 103 2.51 10.21 -3.06
C ALA A 103 3.07 11.58 -2.69
N HIS A 104 3.11 11.85 -1.39
CA HIS A 104 3.66 13.07 -0.80
C HIS A 104 4.67 12.70 0.28
N ARG A 105 5.90 13.19 0.14
CA ARG A 105 6.94 12.99 1.15
C ARG A 105 6.77 14.00 2.26
N LEU A 106 6.66 13.54 3.49
CA LEU A 106 6.58 14.43 4.64
C LEU A 106 7.96 15.02 4.96
N PRO A 107 8.01 16.26 5.45
CA PRO A 107 9.26 16.89 5.87
C PRO A 107 9.99 16.06 6.93
N THR A 108 11.33 16.10 6.91
CA THR A 108 12.14 15.53 7.98
C THR A 108 11.74 16.16 9.32
N GLY A 109 11.63 15.36 10.35
CA GLY A 109 11.22 15.83 11.67
C GLY A 109 9.70 15.85 11.93
N THR A 110 8.87 15.49 10.96
CA THR A 110 7.40 15.42 11.16
C THR A 110 7.01 14.57 12.37
N PHE A 111 7.78 13.55 12.71
CA PHE A 111 7.54 12.64 13.84
C PHE A 111 8.55 12.76 14.98
N ASP A 112 9.36 13.82 15.04
CA ASP A 112 10.36 14.01 16.10
C ASP A 112 9.73 14.03 17.50
N ALA A 113 8.56 14.62 17.64
CA ALA A 113 7.78 14.59 18.89
C ALA A 113 7.40 13.18 19.35
N ASN A 114 7.39 12.21 18.43
CA ASN A 114 7.10 10.80 18.71
C ASN A 114 8.38 9.94 18.83
N GLY A 115 9.56 10.58 18.91
CA GLY A 115 10.83 9.91 19.12
C GLY A 115 11.43 9.26 17.86
N THR A 116 10.97 9.63 16.67
CA THR A 116 11.54 9.13 15.41
C THR A 116 11.72 10.26 14.39
N SER A 117 12.91 10.34 13.80
CA SER A 117 13.25 11.28 12.72
C SER A 117 13.11 10.64 11.33
N THR A 118 12.40 9.54 11.24
CA THR A 118 12.22 8.80 9.98
C THR A 118 11.43 9.61 8.97
N VAL A 119 11.96 9.75 7.76
CA VAL A 119 11.23 10.28 6.61
C VAL A 119 10.18 9.24 6.17
N VAL A 120 8.98 9.70 5.85
CA VAL A 120 7.89 8.85 5.39
C VAL A 120 7.18 9.48 4.20
N ASP A 121 6.51 8.64 3.42
CA ASP A 121 5.65 9.04 2.33
C ASP A 121 4.19 8.74 2.65
N VAL A 122 3.29 9.67 2.35
CA VAL A 122 1.84 9.42 2.31
C VAL A 122 1.51 8.97 0.90
N VAL A 123 0.91 7.80 0.77
CA VAL A 123 0.52 7.21 -0.52
C VAL A 123 -0.99 7.16 -0.61
N LEU A 124 -1.54 7.64 -1.74
CA LEU A 124 -2.96 7.58 -2.05
C LEU A 124 -3.19 6.70 -3.27
N MET A 125 -4.06 5.71 -3.14
CA MET A 125 -4.46 4.79 -4.20
C MET A 125 -5.98 4.62 -4.22
N ARG A 126 -6.53 4.29 -5.40
CA ARG A 126 -7.93 3.92 -5.58
C ARG A 126 -8.02 2.51 -6.14
N LYS A 127 -8.70 1.60 -5.43
CA LYS A 127 -8.91 0.24 -5.93
C LYS A 127 -9.59 0.27 -7.29
N HIS A 128 -9.10 -0.53 -8.24
CA HIS A 128 -9.72 -0.61 -9.56
C HIS A 128 -11.19 -1.05 -9.45
N PRO A 129 -12.08 -0.49 -10.29
CA PRO A 129 -13.40 -1.06 -10.50
C PRO A 129 -13.31 -2.53 -10.93
N ALA A 130 -14.30 -3.33 -10.57
CA ALA A 130 -14.31 -4.78 -10.88
C ALA A 130 -14.10 -5.07 -12.38
N GLU A 131 -14.70 -4.25 -13.24
CA GLU A 131 -14.60 -4.37 -14.71
C GLU A 131 -13.17 -4.10 -15.25
N MET A 132 -12.36 -3.32 -14.52
CA MET A 132 -10.97 -3.06 -14.89
C MET A 132 -10.02 -4.15 -14.39
N ALA A 133 -10.30 -4.75 -13.25
CA ALA A 133 -9.43 -5.78 -12.67
C ALA A 133 -9.24 -6.99 -13.62
N GLU A 134 -10.26 -7.33 -14.42
CA GLU A 134 -10.20 -8.39 -15.41
C GLU A 134 -9.40 -7.99 -16.68
N LYS A 135 -9.27 -6.69 -16.96
CA LYS A 135 -8.65 -6.16 -18.19
C LYS A 135 -7.19 -5.80 -18.05
N ILE A 136 -6.67 -5.74 -16.83
CA ILE A 136 -5.26 -5.39 -16.60
C ILE A 136 -4.41 -6.63 -16.90
N PRO A 137 -3.59 -6.60 -17.97
CA PRO A 137 -2.76 -7.74 -18.31
C PRO A 137 -1.83 -8.09 -17.15
N LEU A 138 -1.60 -9.39 -16.97
CA LEU A 138 -0.55 -9.88 -16.10
C LEU A 138 0.79 -9.52 -16.75
N VAL A 139 1.23 -8.29 -16.53
CA VAL A 139 2.52 -7.81 -17.03
C VAL A 139 3.61 -8.42 -16.16
N ASP A 140 4.48 -9.20 -16.76
CA ASP A 140 5.72 -9.62 -16.11
C ASP A 140 6.75 -8.48 -16.11
N GLU A 141 7.86 -8.67 -15.41
CA GLU A 141 8.89 -7.62 -15.31
C GLU A 141 9.55 -7.28 -16.67
N GLY A 142 9.49 -8.18 -17.65
CA GLY A 142 10.06 -7.98 -18.99
C GLY A 142 9.17 -7.19 -19.94
N THR A 143 7.86 -7.17 -19.72
CA THR A 143 6.87 -6.50 -20.58
C THR A 143 6.52 -5.08 -20.12
N LEU A 144 7.15 -4.59 -19.06
CA LEU A 144 6.91 -3.26 -18.46
C LEU A 144 7.09 -2.09 -19.45
N GLU A 145 7.94 -2.24 -20.45
CA GLU A 145 8.22 -1.19 -21.44
C GLU A 145 7.17 -1.14 -22.57
N SER A 146 6.47 -2.23 -22.81
CA SER A 146 5.48 -2.35 -23.90
C SER A 146 4.03 -2.29 -23.44
N ALA A 147 3.76 -2.49 -22.14
CA ALA A 147 2.42 -2.39 -21.62
C ALA A 147 2.05 -0.91 -21.38
N ASN A 148 0.82 -0.56 -21.69
CA ASN A 148 0.18 0.70 -21.29
C ASN A 148 0.03 0.71 -19.75
N VAL A 149 1.17 0.77 -19.05
CA VAL A 149 1.22 0.73 -17.60
C VAL A 149 0.83 2.09 -17.10
N LEU A 150 -0.35 2.16 -16.53
CA LEU A 150 -0.80 3.31 -15.78
C LEU A 150 0.25 3.60 -14.70
N TRP A 151 0.98 4.71 -14.78
CA TRP A 151 1.99 5.21 -13.83
C TRP A 151 3.41 4.60 -13.94
N PRO A 152 4.06 4.68 -15.09
CA PRO A 152 5.43 4.18 -15.24
C PRO A 152 6.41 4.81 -14.25
N THR A 153 6.20 6.06 -13.84
CA THR A 153 7.05 6.77 -12.87
C THR A 153 6.93 6.19 -11.45
N PHE A 154 5.73 5.77 -11.02
CA PHE A 154 5.56 5.08 -9.74
C PHE A 154 6.22 3.70 -9.79
N ILE A 155 5.94 2.90 -10.82
CA ILE A 155 6.48 1.53 -10.93
C ILE A 155 8.00 1.54 -10.97
N SER A 156 8.62 2.46 -11.71
CA SER A 156 10.08 2.61 -11.79
C SER A 156 10.72 3.14 -10.50
N GLY A 157 9.94 3.69 -9.57
CA GLY A 157 10.44 4.34 -8.37
C GLY A 157 10.89 5.78 -8.57
N LYS A 158 10.57 6.38 -9.71
CA LYS A 158 10.98 7.74 -10.09
C LYS A 158 9.89 8.79 -9.88
N TRP A 159 8.90 8.52 -9.02
CA TRP A 159 7.79 9.42 -8.79
C TRP A 159 8.22 10.83 -8.39
N PHE A 160 9.18 10.93 -7.45
CA PHE A 160 9.67 12.22 -6.96
C PHE A 160 10.75 12.87 -7.85
N GLU A 161 11.25 12.16 -8.88
CA GLU A 161 12.22 12.69 -9.84
C GLU A 161 11.55 13.48 -10.97
N LYS A 162 10.27 13.21 -11.24
CA LYS A 162 9.51 13.88 -12.29
C LYS A 162 9.05 15.25 -11.82
N ASP A 163 9.24 16.25 -12.68
CA ASP A 163 8.72 17.62 -12.53
C ASP A 163 9.29 18.43 -11.33
N GLY A 164 10.51 18.12 -10.87
CA GLY A 164 11.13 18.87 -9.79
C GLY A 164 10.41 18.77 -8.44
N ARG A 165 9.54 17.79 -8.28
CA ARG A 165 8.83 17.49 -7.02
C ARG A 165 9.78 16.90 -5.98
N ARG A 166 10.75 17.70 -5.55
CA ARG A 166 11.51 17.45 -4.32
C ARG A 166 10.82 18.21 -3.20
N PHE A 167 10.24 17.49 -2.27
CA PHE A 167 9.79 18.03 -1.01
C PHE A 167 10.82 17.79 0.06
#